data_01fe275f091a1340367b306a9012930b
#
_entry.id   01fe275f091a1340367b306a9012930b
#
_cell.length_a   1.000
_cell.length_b   1.000
_cell.length_c   1.000
_cell.angle_alpha   90.00
_cell.angle_beta   90.00
_cell.angle_gamma   90.00
#
_symmetry.space_group_name_H-M   'P 1'
#
loop_
_entity.id
_entity.type
_entity.pdbx_description
1 polymer ?
#
loop_
_entity_poly.entity_id
_entity_poly.type
_entity_poly.pdbx_seq_one_letter_code
_entity_poly.pdbx_strand_id
1 'polypeptide(L)'
;MVNIDTSRIYVLKNSFTAAAKILALSGNGNSLSMVDATNVTSNSLWFLTPTNSAGYYRLHTLTDGVKQALDVVNDNGVNSVNLHFANTGEYSGQYWRFDQWNTNPAYPYRLSNSFTGTGQHLDVYSDTYQAHLAGGDYSGQHWALVSANTVVVTQS
;
A
#
# COMPACT_ATOMS: atom_id res chain seq x y z
N MET A 1 -8.35 2.29 -16.64
CA MET A 1 -8.51 1.76 -15.28
C MET A 1 -7.60 0.55 -15.14
N VAL A 2 -6.79 0.52 -14.10
CA VAL A 2 -5.85 -0.56 -13.87
C VAL A 2 -6.55 -1.69 -13.12
N ASN A 3 -6.45 -2.89 -13.66
CA ASN A 3 -6.96 -4.09 -13.00
C ASN A 3 -5.81 -4.84 -12.34
N ILE A 4 -5.94 -5.10 -11.05
CA ILE A 4 -4.94 -5.81 -10.28
C ILE A 4 -5.43 -7.25 -10.07
N ASP A 5 -4.52 -8.22 -10.23
CA ASP A 5 -4.83 -9.62 -10.00
C ASP A 5 -4.97 -9.86 -8.49
N THR A 6 -6.20 -10.09 -8.05
CA THR A 6 -6.50 -10.25 -6.62
C THR A 6 -6.23 -11.67 -6.12
N SER A 7 -5.78 -12.57 -6.99
CA SER A 7 -5.42 -13.94 -6.60
C SER A 7 -3.97 -14.06 -6.17
N ARG A 8 -3.18 -12.98 -6.25
CA ARG A 8 -1.74 -13.02 -5.99
C ARG A 8 -1.38 -12.33 -4.70
N ILE A 9 -0.20 -12.70 -4.19
CA ILE A 9 0.45 -12.04 -3.06
C ILE A 9 1.58 -11.19 -3.60
N TYR A 10 1.74 -9.98 -3.06
CA TYR A 10 2.68 -8.99 -3.56
C TYR A 10 3.58 -8.45 -2.46
N VAL A 11 4.76 -7.99 -2.86
CA VAL A 11 5.50 -6.98 -2.12
C VAL A 11 5.34 -5.65 -2.85
N LEU A 12 5.31 -4.56 -2.08
CA LEU A 12 5.22 -3.21 -2.65
C LEU A 12 6.58 -2.56 -2.56
N LYS A 13 7.13 -2.21 -3.71
CA LYS A 13 8.40 -1.51 -3.84
C LYS A 13 8.15 -0.08 -4.29
N ASN A 14 9.02 0.80 -3.88
CA ASN A 14 8.88 2.24 -4.08
C ASN A 14 10.09 2.78 -4.83
N SER A 15 9.87 3.70 -5.75
CA SER A 15 10.94 4.25 -6.58
C SER A 15 12.01 4.97 -5.75
N PHE A 16 11.60 5.64 -4.66
CA PHE A 16 12.55 6.35 -3.81
C PHE A 16 13.55 5.40 -3.14
N THR A 17 13.07 4.26 -2.64
CA THR A 17 13.92 3.28 -1.96
C THR A 17 14.41 2.16 -2.89
N ALA A 18 13.90 2.13 -4.11
CA ALA A 18 14.23 1.14 -5.13
C ALA A 18 14.06 -0.30 -4.61
N ALA A 19 14.92 -1.21 -5.03
CA ALA A 19 14.79 -2.63 -4.69
C ALA A 19 15.25 -2.94 -3.26
N ALA A 20 15.83 -1.97 -2.55
CA ALA A 20 16.42 -2.22 -1.23
C ALA A 20 15.37 -2.35 -0.13
N LYS A 21 14.16 -1.83 -0.33
CA LYS A 21 13.13 -1.80 0.71
C LYS A 21 11.77 -2.19 0.17
N ILE A 22 10.92 -2.66 1.08
CA ILE A 22 9.53 -3.03 0.79
C ILE A 22 8.62 -2.45 1.88
N LEU A 23 7.36 -2.25 1.54
CA LEU A 23 6.37 -1.69 2.47
C LEU A 23 5.92 -2.75 3.47
N ALA A 24 5.92 -2.41 4.75
CA ALA A 24 5.51 -3.31 5.81
C ALA A 24 4.70 -2.61 6.87
N LEU A 25 3.79 -3.38 7.47
CA LEU A 25 3.06 -2.98 8.66
C LEU A 25 3.98 -3.17 9.87
N SER A 26 3.97 -2.22 10.80
CA SER A 26 4.74 -2.36 12.03
C SER A 26 4.14 -3.45 12.92
N GLY A 27 4.95 -3.97 13.85
CA GLY A 27 4.55 -5.07 14.71
C GLY A 27 3.33 -4.81 15.59
N ASN A 28 3.02 -3.53 15.87
CA ASN A 28 1.84 -3.18 16.66
C ASN A 28 0.62 -2.82 15.79
N GLY A 29 0.75 -2.89 14.46
CA GLY A 29 -0.35 -2.59 13.54
C GLY A 29 -0.68 -1.12 13.35
N ASN A 30 0.09 -0.21 13.93
CA ASN A 30 -0.27 1.21 13.97
C ASN A 30 0.51 2.08 12.99
N SER A 31 1.47 1.54 12.27
CA SER A 31 2.21 2.33 11.30
C SER A 31 2.69 1.47 10.15
N LEU A 32 2.94 2.14 9.03
CA LEU A 32 3.51 1.55 7.84
C LEU A 32 4.83 2.22 7.54
N SER A 33 5.83 1.44 7.16
CA SER A 33 7.09 2.01 6.72
C SER A 33 7.78 1.07 5.74
N MET A 34 8.75 1.62 5.01
CA MET A 34 9.62 0.81 4.17
C MET A 34 10.67 0.15 5.05
N VAL A 35 10.79 -1.17 4.91
CA VAL A 35 11.75 -1.98 5.64
C VAL A 35 12.68 -2.68 4.66
N ASP A 36 13.77 -3.23 5.18
CA ASP A 36 14.76 -3.94 4.38
C ASP A 36 14.09 -5.06 3.57
N ALA A 37 14.35 -5.12 2.28
CA ALA A 37 13.74 -6.09 1.37
C ALA A 37 14.17 -7.53 1.68
N THR A 38 15.25 -7.73 2.45
CA THR A 38 15.67 -9.06 2.89
C THR A 38 14.82 -9.59 4.05
N ASN A 39 14.04 -8.73 4.70
CA ASN A 39 13.18 -9.07 5.83
C ASN A 39 11.73 -9.27 5.40
N VAL A 40 11.47 -10.26 4.57
CA VAL A 40 10.11 -10.57 4.12
C VAL A 40 9.40 -11.36 5.22
N THR A 41 8.33 -10.78 5.74
CA THR A 41 7.47 -11.39 6.76
C THR A 41 6.02 -11.28 6.35
N SER A 42 5.11 -11.85 7.14
CA SER A 42 3.68 -11.69 6.89
C SER A 42 3.24 -10.21 6.91
N ASN A 43 4.00 -9.34 7.59
CA ASN A 43 3.71 -7.90 7.65
C ASN A 43 4.08 -7.16 6.35
N SER A 44 4.87 -7.75 5.48
CA SER A 44 5.30 -7.15 4.22
C SER A 44 4.76 -7.89 3.00
N LEU A 45 3.91 -8.89 3.21
CA LEU A 45 3.25 -9.62 2.12
C LEU A 45 1.80 -9.14 2.03
N TRP A 46 1.45 -8.59 0.89
CA TRP A 46 0.19 -7.90 0.66
C TRP A 46 -0.70 -8.67 -0.30
N PHE A 47 -1.99 -8.60 -0.10
CA PHE A 47 -2.96 -9.04 -1.09
C PHE A 47 -4.12 -8.05 -1.14
N LEU A 48 -4.87 -8.10 -2.21
CA LEU A 48 -5.93 -7.14 -2.48
C LEU A 48 -7.27 -7.86 -2.56
N THR A 49 -8.31 -7.22 -2.04
CA THR A 49 -9.69 -7.66 -2.25
C THR A 49 -10.45 -6.59 -3.00
N PRO A 50 -11.38 -6.98 -3.87
CA PRO A 50 -12.20 -6.00 -4.58
C PRO A 50 -13.17 -5.32 -3.63
N THR A 51 -13.61 -4.13 -4.04
CA THR A 51 -14.66 -3.39 -3.33
C THR A 51 -15.91 -3.33 -4.20
N ASN A 52 -16.99 -2.79 -3.66
CA ASN A 52 -18.19 -2.53 -4.46
C ASN A 52 -18.04 -1.31 -5.38
N SER A 53 -16.89 -0.66 -5.34
CA SER A 53 -16.57 0.45 -6.24
C SER A 53 -15.54 -0.03 -7.26
N ALA A 54 -15.92 -0.08 -8.53
CA ALA A 54 -15.08 -0.64 -9.59
C ALA A 54 -13.74 0.11 -9.66
N GLY A 55 -12.63 -0.65 -9.75
CA GLY A 55 -11.29 -0.09 -9.83
C GLY A 55 -10.66 0.25 -8.48
N TYR A 56 -11.40 0.09 -7.39
CA TYR A 56 -10.87 0.29 -6.04
C TYR A 56 -10.72 -1.04 -5.33
N TYR A 57 -9.63 -1.15 -4.55
CA TYR A 57 -9.26 -2.38 -3.82
C TYR A 57 -8.98 -2.06 -2.37
N ARG A 58 -9.20 -3.04 -1.49
CA ARG A 58 -8.67 -3.00 -0.13
C ARG A 58 -7.29 -3.65 -0.12
N LEU A 59 -6.41 -3.12 0.69
CA LEU A 59 -5.05 -3.63 0.87
C LEU A 59 -4.95 -4.32 2.23
N HIS A 60 -4.55 -5.58 2.21
CA HIS A 60 -4.41 -6.41 3.40
C HIS A 60 -2.99 -6.98 3.47
N THR A 61 -2.54 -7.32 4.68
CA THR A 61 -1.33 -8.11 4.85
C THR A 61 -1.69 -9.52 5.29
N LEU A 62 -0.73 -10.44 5.16
CA LEU A 62 -0.97 -11.82 5.60
C LEU A 62 -1.07 -11.95 7.12
N THR A 63 -0.59 -10.95 7.88
CA THR A 63 -0.66 -10.99 9.34
C THR A 63 -2.11 -11.03 9.83
N ASP A 64 -2.94 -10.13 9.34
CA ASP A 64 -4.33 -10.02 9.80
C ASP A 64 -5.32 -10.56 8.77
N GLY A 65 -4.86 -10.88 7.58
CA GLY A 65 -5.73 -11.37 6.52
C GLY A 65 -6.79 -10.37 6.16
N VAL A 66 -7.99 -10.85 5.88
CA VAL A 66 -9.12 -9.99 5.45
C VAL A 66 -9.77 -9.22 6.60
N LYS A 67 -9.36 -9.47 7.84
CA LYS A 67 -9.99 -8.83 9.00
C LYS A 67 -9.63 -7.36 9.14
N GLN A 68 -8.45 -6.97 8.69
CA GLN A 68 -7.95 -5.60 8.78
C GLN A 68 -7.56 -5.12 7.40
N ALA A 69 -7.72 -3.84 7.15
CA ALA A 69 -7.37 -3.22 5.88
C ALA A 69 -6.65 -1.90 6.11
N LEU A 70 -5.80 -1.53 5.16
CA LEU A 70 -5.13 -0.24 5.17
C LEU A 70 -6.17 0.86 5.03
N ASP A 71 -6.17 1.80 5.94
CA ASP A 71 -7.19 2.83 6.07
C ASP A 71 -6.53 4.19 6.29
N VAL A 72 -7.22 5.24 5.90
CA VAL A 72 -6.81 6.60 6.18
C VAL A 72 -7.44 7.01 7.51
N VAL A 73 -6.63 7.59 8.39
CA VAL A 73 -7.12 8.07 9.67
C VAL A 73 -8.10 9.21 9.43
N ASN A 74 -9.35 9.00 9.82
CA ASN A 74 -10.40 10.01 9.67
C ASN A 74 -10.63 10.70 11.01
N ASP A 75 -10.05 11.86 11.16
CA ASP A 75 -10.24 12.70 12.35
C ASP A 75 -10.85 14.04 11.94
N ASN A 76 -11.99 13.99 11.29
CA ASN A 76 -12.69 15.13 10.71
C ASN A 76 -11.87 15.81 9.60
N GLY A 77 -11.05 15.02 8.91
CA GLY A 77 -10.23 15.51 7.80
C GLY A 77 -8.96 16.23 8.20
N VAL A 78 -8.67 16.35 9.49
CA VAL A 78 -7.51 17.13 9.95
C VAL A 78 -6.22 16.37 9.69
N ASN A 79 -6.19 15.07 9.98
CA ASN A 79 -5.01 14.22 9.77
C ASN A 79 -5.25 13.16 8.70
N SER A 80 -5.99 13.51 7.66
CA SER A 80 -6.34 12.58 6.59
C SER A 80 -5.14 12.10 5.78
N VAL A 81 -3.94 12.58 6.07
CA VAL A 81 -2.72 12.09 5.45
C VAL A 81 -2.12 10.89 6.18
N ASN A 82 -2.59 10.59 7.38
CA ASN A 82 -2.06 9.51 8.20
C ASN A 82 -2.77 8.20 7.91
N LEU A 83 -2.03 7.11 8.06
CA LEU A 83 -2.48 5.76 7.72
C LEU A 83 -2.45 4.87 8.94
N HIS A 84 -3.37 3.90 8.96
CA HIS A 84 -3.42 2.86 10.00
C HIS A 84 -4.09 1.62 9.40
N PHE A 85 -4.09 0.53 10.15
CA PHE A 85 -4.93 -0.61 9.83
C PHE A 85 -6.17 -0.57 10.71
N ALA A 86 -7.32 -0.86 10.12
CA ALA A 86 -8.59 -0.84 10.81
C ALA A 86 -9.44 -2.04 10.38
N ASN A 87 -10.48 -2.33 11.15
CA ASN A 87 -11.41 -3.40 10.81
C ASN A 87 -11.96 -3.18 9.41
N THR A 88 -11.91 -4.22 8.61
CA THR A 88 -12.39 -4.17 7.23
C THR A 88 -13.88 -3.85 7.18
N GLY A 89 -14.26 -2.91 6.33
CA GLY A 89 -15.64 -2.51 6.14
C GLY A 89 -15.84 -1.71 4.87
N GLU A 90 -17.02 -1.17 4.71
CA GLU A 90 -17.40 -0.35 3.55
C GLU A 90 -17.07 1.11 3.84
N TYR A 91 -15.78 1.42 3.99
CA TYR A 91 -15.29 2.77 4.30
C TYR A 91 -14.47 3.29 3.14
N SER A 92 -14.71 4.52 2.73
CA SER A 92 -13.98 5.13 1.62
C SER A 92 -12.48 5.24 1.89
N GLY A 93 -12.08 5.35 3.18
CA GLY A 93 -10.68 5.36 3.55
C GLY A 93 -9.95 4.05 3.32
N GLN A 94 -10.67 2.97 3.08
CA GLN A 94 -10.10 1.66 2.76
C GLN A 94 -10.10 1.36 1.26
N TYR A 95 -10.60 2.27 0.44
CA TYR A 95 -10.74 2.06 -1.00
C TYR A 95 -9.56 2.72 -1.71
N TRP A 96 -8.69 1.91 -2.30
CA TRP A 96 -7.47 2.35 -2.95
C TRP A 96 -7.54 2.10 -4.45
N ARG A 97 -7.08 3.08 -5.23
CA ARG A 97 -7.04 2.99 -6.68
C ARG A 97 -5.59 3.05 -7.15
N PHE A 98 -5.23 2.17 -8.07
CA PHE A 98 -3.92 2.14 -8.69
C PHE A 98 -4.00 2.91 -10.01
N ASP A 99 -3.33 4.06 -10.06
CA ASP A 99 -3.28 4.88 -11.25
C ASP A 99 -1.97 4.63 -11.96
N GLN A 100 -2.05 4.40 -13.28
CA GLN A 100 -0.86 4.14 -14.06
C GLN A 100 -0.06 5.42 -14.25
N TRP A 101 1.26 5.31 -14.11
CA TRP A 101 2.17 6.43 -14.22
C TRP A 101 3.23 6.09 -15.25
N ASN A 102 3.25 6.79 -16.39
CA ASN A 102 4.01 6.37 -17.55
C ASN A 102 5.47 6.85 -17.55
N THR A 103 5.86 7.69 -16.61
CA THR A 103 7.21 8.25 -16.58
C THR A 103 8.25 7.32 -15.97
N ASN A 104 7.80 6.25 -15.29
CA ASN A 104 8.71 5.30 -14.65
C ASN A 104 8.16 3.89 -14.81
N PRO A 105 8.53 3.17 -15.89
CA PRO A 105 7.97 1.85 -16.16
C PRO A 105 8.30 0.79 -15.10
N ALA A 106 9.40 0.97 -14.36
CA ALA A 106 9.76 0.03 -13.29
C ALA A 106 8.88 0.22 -12.05
N TYR A 107 8.31 1.39 -11.87
CA TYR A 107 7.42 1.73 -10.75
C TYR A 107 6.19 2.45 -11.31
N PRO A 108 5.26 1.70 -11.93
CA PRO A 108 4.27 2.29 -12.81
C PRO A 108 3.02 2.82 -12.12
N TYR A 109 2.89 2.64 -10.80
CA TYR A 109 1.63 2.94 -10.12
C TYR A 109 1.77 4.07 -9.12
N ARG A 110 0.73 4.88 -9.04
CA ARG A 110 0.45 5.76 -7.90
C ARG A 110 -0.85 5.29 -7.27
N LEU A 111 -0.92 5.35 -5.94
CA LEU A 111 -2.10 4.89 -5.21
C LEU A 111 -2.84 6.09 -4.64
N SER A 112 -4.07 6.28 -5.08
CA SER A 112 -4.96 7.28 -4.50
C SER A 112 -6.05 6.59 -3.70
N ASN A 113 -6.68 7.34 -2.81
CA ASN A 113 -7.66 6.84 -1.85
C ASN A 113 -8.99 7.53 -2.08
N SER A 114 -10.08 6.78 -2.00
CA SER A 114 -11.40 7.33 -2.28
C SER A 114 -11.80 8.44 -1.28
N PHE A 115 -11.39 8.32 -0.02
CA PHE A 115 -11.70 9.33 0.99
C PHE A 115 -10.96 10.64 0.73
N THR A 116 -9.68 10.58 0.37
CA THR A 116 -8.84 11.77 0.17
C THR A 116 -8.84 12.27 -1.27
N GLY A 117 -9.32 11.47 -2.22
CA GLY A 117 -9.40 11.85 -3.63
C GLY A 117 -8.08 11.70 -4.37
N THR A 118 -8.09 12.11 -5.63
CA THR A 118 -6.97 11.89 -6.54
C THR A 118 -5.85 12.91 -6.39
N GLY A 119 -6.02 13.92 -5.55
CA GLY A 119 -4.98 14.93 -5.31
C GLY A 119 -3.90 14.50 -4.34
N GLN A 120 -4.08 13.39 -3.66
CA GLN A 120 -3.10 12.85 -2.72
C GLN A 120 -2.80 11.40 -3.06
N HIS A 121 -1.55 11.00 -2.82
CA HIS A 121 -1.06 9.67 -3.19
C HIS A 121 -0.23 9.09 -2.05
N LEU A 122 -0.19 7.77 -2.00
CA LEU A 122 0.65 7.06 -1.05
C LEU A 122 2.11 7.43 -1.30
N ASP A 123 2.78 7.89 -0.26
CA ASP A 123 4.13 8.44 -0.31
C ASP A 123 4.91 7.97 0.92
N VAL A 124 6.21 8.19 0.91
CA VAL A 124 7.09 7.79 2.00
C VAL A 124 7.94 8.99 2.40
N TYR A 125 8.02 9.27 3.70
CA TYR A 125 8.93 10.30 4.21
C TYR A 125 10.39 9.91 3.96
N SER A 126 11.19 10.88 3.54
CA SER A 126 12.59 10.62 3.17
C SER A 126 13.49 10.34 4.38
N ASP A 127 13.08 10.76 5.56
CA ASP A 127 13.89 10.61 6.78
C ASP A 127 13.49 9.39 7.61
N THR A 128 12.20 9.10 7.73
CA THR A 128 11.69 8.01 8.57
C THR A 128 11.30 6.77 7.79
N TYR A 129 11.13 6.88 6.47
CA TYR A 129 10.56 5.85 5.59
C TYR A 129 9.12 5.46 5.95
N GLN A 130 8.46 6.27 6.78
CA GLN A 130 7.07 6.02 7.15
C GLN A 130 6.15 6.42 6.00
N ALA A 131 5.13 5.59 5.75
CA ALA A 131 4.15 5.86 4.70
C ALA A 131 3.12 6.88 5.17
N HIS A 132 2.68 7.71 4.24
CA HIS A 132 1.66 8.72 4.46
C HIS A 132 1.02 9.07 3.12
N LEU A 133 0.06 9.97 3.12
CA LEU A 133 -0.49 10.54 1.88
C LEU A 133 0.08 11.93 1.66
N ALA A 134 0.38 12.25 0.42
CA ALA A 134 0.90 13.57 0.06
C ALA A 134 0.49 13.95 -1.35
N GLY A 135 0.42 15.26 -1.58
CA GLY A 135 0.24 15.80 -2.92
C GLY A 135 1.54 15.86 -3.70
N GLY A 136 1.51 16.44 -4.88
CA GLY A 136 2.68 16.60 -5.73
C GLY A 136 3.05 15.35 -6.50
N ASP A 137 4.28 15.33 -7.00
CA ASP A 137 4.80 14.20 -7.75
C ASP A 137 6.25 13.97 -7.34
N TYR A 138 6.45 12.99 -6.48
CA TYR A 138 7.76 12.66 -5.92
C TYR A 138 8.05 11.19 -6.14
N SER A 139 9.34 10.82 -6.15
CA SER A 139 9.75 9.43 -6.34
C SER A 139 9.13 8.50 -5.30
N GLY A 140 8.86 9.00 -4.09
CA GLY A 140 8.19 8.23 -3.04
C GLY A 140 6.75 7.88 -3.34
N GLN A 141 6.14 8.45 -4.39
CA GLN A 141 4.77 8.16 -4.79
C GLN A 141 4.67 7.14 -5.92
N HIS A 142 5.80 6.63 -6.41
CA HIS A 142 5.82 5.68 -7.53
C HIS A 142 6.08 4.27 -7.01
N TRP A 143 5.16 3.37 -7.27
CA TRP A 143 5.12 2.03 -6.68
C TRP A 143 5.14 0.94 -7.73
N ALA A 144 5.66 -0.22 -7.34
CA ALA A 144 5.56 -1.46 -8.09
C ALA A 144 4.94 -2.53 -7.20
N LEU A 145 4.02 -3.30 -7.79
CA LEU A 145 3.51 -4.53 -7.20
C LEU A 145 4.32 -5.67 -7.78
N VAL A 146 5.10 -6.33 -6.94
CA VAL A 146 5.93 -7.45 -7.38
C VAL A 146 5.33 -8.72 -6.80
N SER A 147 4.97 -9.65 -7.69
CA SER A 147 4.36 -10.91 -7.26
C SER A 147 5.34 -11.71 -6.41
N ALA A 148 4.90 -12.09 -5.22
CA ALA A 148 5.67 -12.91 -4.30
C ALA A 148 5.31 -14.39 -4.41
N ASN A 149 4.48 -14.77 -5.39
CA ASN A 149 4.01 -16.15 -5.53
C ASN A 149 5.13 -17.12 -5.85
N THR A 150 6.24 -16.62 -6.38
CA THR A 150 7.43 -17.44 -6.65
C THR A 150 8.36 -17.53 -5.45
N VAL A 151 8.10 -16.77 -4.41
CA VAL A 151 8.85 -16.92 -3.16
C VAL A 151 8.41 -18.23 -2.55
N VAL A 152 9.29 -19.22 -2.62
CA VAL A 152 9.05 -20.48 -1.94
C VAL A 152 9.07 -20.15 -0.46
N VAL A 153 7.91 -20.11 0.15
CA VAL A 153 7.82 -20.10 1.58
C VAL A 153 8.23 -21.49 2.02
N THR A 154 9.49 -21.64 2.33
CA THR A 154 9.92 -22.86 2.97
C THR A 154 9.21 -22.96 4.30
N GLN A 155 8.30 -23.85 4.34
CA GLN A 155 7.67 -24.20 5.58
C GLN A 155 8.63 -25.03 6.40
N SER A 156 8.98 -24.51 7.47
CA SER A 156 9.60 -25.32 8.48
C SER A 156 8.52 -26.02 9.29
#